data_89cd6c989e60d5a0e67bd6834f9b27b1
#
_entry.id   89cd6c989e60d5a0e67bd6834f9b27b1
#
_cell.length_a   1.000
_cell.length_b   1.000
_cell.length_c   1.000
_cell.angle_alpha   90.00
_cell.angle_beta   90.00
_cell.angle_gamma   90.00
#
_symmetry.space_group_name_H-M   'P 1'
#
loop_
_entity.id
_entity.type
_entity.pdbx_description
1 polymer ?
#
loop_
_entity_poly.entity_id
_entity_poly.type
_entity_poly.pdbx_seq_one_letter_code
_entity_poly.pdbx_strand_id
1 'polypeptide(L)'
;MAGDDGPKMAGDDSDSCVPRDSIFFLKTHKCASSTVQNILMRYGEKHSLNFVLGSTGNYVGSPTPFNSRLIPDWIWPRSGKFDVFAHHTRLHVAETRRVMQDHAAWVTILRDPVAQFESAFDYYHFSIAQHWNMTLRQFIALPLERKQALGRIGYGRFGGNQMAFDLGYDPAIVSEPRLVQAMLDDLDKAFDLVMIAEMMDESLVLLRQLMCWSIDDVTYFTKNARFDSLRTPLSGADRAALEKFLELDMILYRHFRQRLAQQIAAVPIATFLAHTEALVARRLHYRQHCVASEAKGSELQGQQHEITDKVKGYRLIDYSDWMCSRLGMAEIGYTDLLRDGQRQRMAIWRWVYGLLGMDGGAPQQPEERT
;
A
#
# COMPACT_ATOMS: atom_id res chain seq x y z
N MET A 1 8.66 26.71 -28.26
CA MET A 1 7.40 26.79 -27.49
C MET A 1 6.30 26.29 -28.40
N ALA A 2 5.97 25.03 -28.33
CA ALA A 2 4.78 24.47 -28.97
C ALA A 2 4.13 23.64 -27.86
N GLY A 3 2.94 24.07 -27.43
CA GLY A 3 2.14 23.34 -26.42
C GLY A 3 1.67 22.06 -27.06
N ASP A 4 1.98 20.97 -26.39
CA ASP A 4 1.45 19.64 -26.71
C ASP A 4 0.03 19.55 -26.13
N ASP A 5 -0.94 20.05 -26.88
CA ASP A 5 -2.37 19.84 -26.64
C ASP A 5 -2.74 18.43 -27.10
N GLY A 6 -2.45 17.43 -26.26
CA GLY A 6 -3.01 16.10 -26.41
C GLY A 6 -4.54 16.16 -26.42
N PRO A 7 -5.25 15.20 -27.05
CA PRO A 7 -6.68 15.27 -27.25
C PRO A 7 -7.41 15.42 -25.91
N LYS A 8 -8.16 16.52 -25.75
CA LYS A 8 -9.11 16.73 -24.65
C LYS A 8 -10.16 15.63 -24.73
N MET A 9 -10.04 14.65 -23.83
CA MET A 9 -11.03 13.59 -23.65
C MET A 9 -12.24 14.18 -22.93
N ALA A 10 -13.43 13.96 -23.52
CA ALA A 10 -14.70 14.42 -22.95
C ALA A 10 -14.95 13.79 -21.58
N GLY A 11 -15.36 14.60 -20.58
CA GLY A 11 -15.97 14.15 -19.33
C GLY A 11 -15.01 14.07 -18.17
N ASP A 12 -14.33 15.16 -17.83
CA ASP A 12 -13.77 15.31 -16.49
C ASP A 12 -14.83 15.96 -15.59
N ASP A 13 -15.64 15.13 -14.91
CA ASP A 13 -16.63 15.58 -13.91
C ASP A 13 -15.96 16.14 -12.63
N SER A 14 -14.66 16.55 -12.72
CA SER A 14 -13.91 17.13 -11.61
C SER A 14 -14.36 18.57 -11.27
N ASP A 15 -15.28 19.15 -12.00
CA ASP A 15 -15.73 20.54 -11.79
C ASP A 15 -16.53 20.81 -10.51
N SER A 16 -16.85 19.79 -9.70
CA SER A 16 -17.69 19.96 -8.50
C SER A 16 -17.10 19.46 -7.18
N CYS A 17 -15.97 18.74 -7.18
CA CYS A 17 -15.38 18.23 -5.95
C CYS A 17 -13.95 18.73 -5.67
N VAL A 18 -13.63 18.94 -4.38
CA VAL A 18 -12.31 19.42 -3.94
C VAL A 18 -11.37 18.26 -3.72
N PRO A 19 -10.17 18.24 -4.33
CA PRO A 19 -9.18 17.19 -4.12
C PRO A 19 -8.82 17.08 -2.62
N ARG A 20 -8.88 15.85 -2.10
CA ARG A 20 -8.45 15.54 -0.73
C ARG A 20 -6.94 15.33 -0.72
N ASP A 21 -6.29 15.90 0.27
CA ASP A 21 -4.84 15.89 0.46
C ASP A 21 -4.39 15.00 1.64
N SER A 22 -5.32 14.32 2.30
CA SER A 22 -4.97 13.46 3.43
C SER A 22 -5.51 12.05 3.29
N ILE A 23 -4.60 11.06 3.45
CA ILE A 23 -4.90 9.64 3.31
C ILE A 23 -4.02 8.78 4.22
N PHE A 24 -4.67 7.91 4.99
CA PHE A 24 -4.05 6.75 5.62
C PHE A 24 -4.29 5.52 4.73
N PHE A 25 -3.22 4.95 4.22
CA PHE A 25 -3.23 3.69 3.49
C PHE A 25 -2.50 2.62 4.28
N LEU A 26 -3.25 1.68 4.85
CA LEU A 26 -2.63 0.51 5.47
C LEU A 26 -2.03 -0.39 4.40
N LYS A 27 -0.72 -0.43 4.33
CA LYS A 27 0.03 -1.21 3.37
C LYS A 27 0.15 -2.67 3.81
N THR A 28 -0.78 -3.51 3.34
CA THR A 28 -0.78 -4.95 3.61
C THR A 28 0.31 -5.68 2.83
N HIS A 29 0.82 -6.80 3.41
CA HIS A 29 1.90 -7.57 2.80
C HIS A 29 1.42 -8.39 1.60
N LYS A 30 2.13 -8.26 0.47
CA LYS A 30 1.96 -9.04 -0.78
C LYS A 30 0.58 -8.93 -1.44
N CYS A 31 -0.14 -7.82 -1.20
CA CYS A 31 -1.44 -7.50 -1.78
C CYS A 31 -1.37 -6.47 -2.92
N ALA A 32 -0.30 -6.40 -3.69
CA ALA A 32 -0.02 -5.37 -4.70
C ALA A 32 0.02 -3.93 -4.12
N SER A 33 0.16 -3.80 -2.82
CA SER A 33 0.12 -2.53 -2.08
C SER A 33 1.25 -1.56 -2.44
N SER A 34 2.39 -2.03 -2.99
CA SER A 34 3.47 -1.15 -3.48
C SER A 34 3.06 -0.35 -4.73
N THR A 35 2.11 -0.86 -5.52
CA THR A 35 1.51 -0.12 -6.63
C THR A 35 0.70 1.07 -6.12
N VAL A 36 -0.19 0.84 -5.14
CA VAL A 36 -0.99 1.90 -4.52
C VAL A 36 -0.08 2.89 -3.79
N GLN A 37 0.90 2.40 -3.05
CA GLN A 37 1.88 3.25 -2.36
C GLN A 37 2.60 4.21 -3.33
N ASN A 38 3.03 3.74 -4.51
CA ASN A 38 3.67 4.59 -5.52
C ASN A 38 2.73 5.72 -5.99
N ILE A 39 1.43 5.44 -6.16
CA ILE A 39 0.41 6.45 -6.47
C ILE A 39 0.37 7.54 -5.39
N LEU A 40 0.28 7.13 -4.12
CA LEU A 40 0.20 8.04 -2.98
C LEU A 40 1.48 8.87 -2.80
N MET A 41 2.63 8.24 -3.01
CA MET A 41 3.93 8.92 -2.95
C MET A 41 4.05 9.99 -4.04
N ARG A 42 3.65 9.70 -5.29
CA ARG A 42 3.66 10.68 -6.38
C ARG A 42 2.72 11.85 -6.10
N TYR A 43 1.51 11.56 -5.65
CA TYR A 43 0.56 12.61 -5.29
C TYR A 43 1.11 13.49 -4.16
N GLY A 44 1.58 12.87 -3.08
CA GLY A 44 2.12 13.61 -1.95
C GLY A 44 3.39 14.40 -2.27
N GLU A 45 4.30 13.87 -3.11
CA GLU A 45 5.48 14.62 -3.57
C GLU A 45 5.07 15.85 -4.38
N LYS A 46 4.18 15.66 -5.37
CA LYS A 46 3.67 16.73 -6.24
C LYS A 46 3.03 17.88 -5.45
N HIS A 47 2.34 17.56 -4.36
CA HIS A 47 1.63 18.52 -3.51
C HIS A 47 2.40 18.89 -2.24
N SER A 48 3.68 18.48 -2.10
CA SER A 48 4.53 18.79 -0.95
C SER A 48 3.93 18.37 0.40
N LEU A 49 3.17 17.28 0.42
CA LEU A 49 2.51 16.75 1.62
C LEU A 49 3.52 16.15 2.62
N ASN A 50 3.10 16.02 3.87
CA ASN A 50 3.90 15.46 4.94
C ASN A 50 3.57 13.99 5.15
N PHE A 51 4.60 13.15 5.05
CA PHE A 51 4.48 11.70 5.16
C PHE A 51 4.84 11.19 6.55
N VAL A 52 4.11 10.20 7.04
CA VAL A 52 4.59 9.35 8.14
C VAL A 52 5.66 8.41 7.59
N LEU A 53 6.89 8.60 8.06
CA LEU A 53 8.05 7.81 7.63
C LEU A 53 8.86 7.36 8.85
N GLY A 54 9.43 6.15 8.78
CA GLY A 54 10.40 5.68 9.76
C GLY A 54 11.77 6.34 9.57
N SER A 55 12.69 6.09 10.51
CA SER A 55 14.08 6.57 10.42
C SER A 55 14.81 5.97 9.23
N THR A 56 14.50 4.74 8.86
CA THR A 56 15.08 3.98 7.74
C THR A 56 14.06 3.03 7.13
N GLY A 57 14.30 2.55 5.92
CA GLY A 57 13.49 1.53 5.27
C GLY A 57 12.04 1.97 5.02
N ASN A 58 11.14 0.99 4.91
CA ASN A 58 9.75 1.17 4.54
C ASN A 58 8.76 0.65 5.61
N TYR A 59 9.20 0.50 6.86
CA TYR A 59 8.39 0.07 7.99
C TYR A 59 8.26 1.15 9.05
N VAL A 60 7.03 1.34 9.57
CA VAL A 60 6.74 2.18 10.73
C VAL A 60 5.90 1.36 11.72
N GLY A 61 6.56 0.40 12.36
CA GLY A 61 5.93 -0.55 13.28
C GLY A 61 5.39 -1.82 12.60
N SER A 62 6.05 -2.92 12.84
CA SER A 62 5.66 -4.30 12.56
C SER A 62 6.76 -5.21 13.15
N PRO A 63 6.45 -6.32 13.82
CA PRO A 63 5.15 -6.93 14.06
C PRO A 63 4.35 -6.29 15.22
N THR A 64 4.94 -5.38 15.99
CA THR A 64 4.21 -4.63 17.02
C THR A 64 3.24 -3.64 16.39
N PRO A 65 2.07 -3.40 16.99
CA PRO A 65 1.16 -2.38 16.51
C PRO A 65 1.82 -1.00 16.41
N PHE A 66 1.34 -0.18 15.48
CA PHE A 66 1.81 1.19 15.32
C PHE A 66 1.71 1.97 16.63
N ASN A 67 2.76 2.75 16.89
CA ASN A 67 2.80 3.75 17.95
C ASN A 67 3.47 5.02 17.41
N SER A 68 2.95 6.17 17.74
CA SER A 68 3.45 7.47 17.28
C SER A 68 4.92 7.74 17.63
N ARG A 69 5.44 7.13 18.70
CA ARG A 69 6.86 7.20 19.12
C ARG A 69 7.84 6.55 18.11
N LEU A 70 7.33 5.77 17.15
CA LEU A 70 8.13 5.20 16.07
C LEU A 70 8.47 6.22 14.98
N ILE A 71 7.81 7.37 14.99
CA ILE A 71 8.06 8.47 14.06
C ILE A 71 9.21 9.31 14.61
N PRO A 72 10.32 9.50 13.86
CA PRO A 72 11.43 10.30 14.30
C PRO A 72 11.06 11.78 14.51
N ASP A 73 11.56 12.43 15.57
CA ASP A 73 11.23 13.82 15.91
C ASP A 73 11.51 14.82 14.78
N TRP A 74 12.57 14.54 14.01
CA TRP A 74 13.01 15.45 12.95
C TRP A 74 12.08 15.47 11.72
N ILE A 75 11.13 14.54 11.59
CA ILE A 75 10.22 14.47 10.44
C ILE A 75 8.83 15.07 10.73
N TRP A 76 8.53 15.37 12.00
CA TRP A 76 7.22 15.89 12.39
C TRP A 76 6.95 17.26 11.78
N PRO A 77 5.79 17.46 11.13
CA PRO A 77 5.34 18.77 10.69
C PRO A 77 4.90 19.60 11.91
N ARG A 78 4.94 20.91 11.76
CA ARG A 78 4.54 21.84 12.83
C ARG A 78 3.07 21.68 13.25
N SER A 79 2.20 21.30 12.32
CA SER A 79 0.78 21.01 12.60
C SER A 79 0.59 19.88 13.62
N GLY A 80 1.61 19.06 13.87
CA GLY A 80 1.49 17.81 14.65
C GLY A 80 0.68 16.72 13.96
N LYS A 81 0.26 16.93 12.69
CA LYS A 81 -0.55 16.00 11.92
C LYS A 81 0.07 15.77 10.54
N PHE A 82 0.06 14.53 10.09
CA PHE A 82 0.56 14.12 8.78
C PHE A 82 -0.56 14.01 7.76
N ASP A 83 -0.19 14.19 6.50
CA ASP A 83 -1.12 14.15 5.38
C ASP A 83 -1.18 12.76 4.75
N VAL A 84 -0.05 12.05 4.66
CA VAL A 84 0.04 10.73 4.01
C VAL A 84 0.73 9.71 4.92
N PHE A 85 0.08 8.57 5.15
CA PHE A 85 0.69 7.40 5.77
C PHE A 85 0.49 6.20 4.84
N ALA A 86 1.55 5.73 4.19
CA ALA A 86 1.48 4.69 3.15
C ALA A 86 2.61 3.64 3.28
N HIS A 87 3.15 3.45 4.47
CA HIS A 87 4.23 2.50 4.75
C HIS A 87 3.73 1.28 5.52
N HIS A 88 4.52 0.19 5.52
CA HIS A 88 4.17 -0.99 6.29
C HIS A 88 4.07 -0.68 7.78
N THR A 89 2.95 -1.07 8.36
CA THR A 89 2.68 -1.01 9.80
C THR A 89 1.69 -2.10 10.17
N ARG A 90 1.62 -2.46 11.45
CA ARG A 90 0.49 -3.18 11.99
C ARG A 90 -0.50 -2.18 12.57
N LEU A 91 -1.76 -2.23 12.14
CA LEU A 91 -2.76 -1.23 12.48
C LEU A 91 -2.96 -1.09 13.99
N HIS A 92 -2.98 0.14 14.46
CA HIS A 92 -3.51 0.58 15.74
C HIS A 92 -4.35 1.83 15.52
N VAL A 93 -5.66 1.68 15.45
CA VAL A 93 -6.59 2.73 15.01
C VAL A 93 -6.41 4.04 15.78
N ALA A 94 -6.38 3.98 17.13
CA ALA A 94 -6.27 5.17 17.97
C ALA A 94 -4.94 5.92 17.73
N GLU A 95 -3.80 5.22 17.69
CA GLU A 95 -2.49 5.82 17.44
C GLU A 95 -2.39 6.38 16.02
N THR A 96 -2.98 5.70 15.03
CA THR A 96 -3.00 6.21 13.64
C THR A 96 -3.83 7.50 13.54
N ARG A 97 -5.00 7.56 14.16
CA ARG A 97 -5.83 8.78 14.19
C ARG A 97 -5.15 9.93 14.93
N ARG A 98 -4.31 9.62 15.93
CA ARG A 98 -3.54 10.63 16.68
C ARG A 98 -2.59 11.41 15.78
N VAL A 99 -1.98 10.77 14.79
CA VAL A 99 -0.95 11.36 13.91
C VAL A 99 -1.47 11.86 12.57
N MET A 100 -2.59 11.34 12.09
CA MET A 100 -3.18 11.73 10.80
C MET A 100 -4.11 12.94 10.94
N GLN A 101 -4.30 13.68 9.85
CA GLN A 101 -5.35 14.71 9.75
C GLN A 101 -6.72 14.10 10.06
N ASP A 102 -7.60 14.84 10.71
CA ASP A 102 -8.90 14.33 11.16
C ASP A 102 -9.83 13.97 9.99
N HIS A 103 -9.64 14.60 8.82
CA HIS A 103 -10.38 14.34 7.59
C HIS A 103 -9.71 13.33 6.65
N ALA A 104 -8.64 12.67 7.10
CA ALA A 104 -7.92 11.69 6.28
C ALA A 104 -8.84 10.57 5.80
N ALA A 105 -8.75 10.23 4.51
CA ALA A 105 -9.39 9.02 3.98
C ALA A 105 -8.64 7.77 4.48
N TRP A 106 -9.38 6.75 4.89
CA TRP A 106 -8.82 5.49 5.37
C TRP A 106 -8.99 4.41 4.32
N VAL A 107 -7.87 3.91 3.81
CA VAL A 107 -7.84 2.97 2.68
C VAL A 107 -6.90 1.81 2.99
N THR A 108 -7.24 0.63 2.53
CA THR A 108 -6.34 -0.55 2.51
C THR A 108 -6.58 -1.38 1.26
N ILE A 109 -5.78 -2.43 1.07
CA ILE A 109 -5.93 -3.35 -0.06
C ILE A 109 -5.78 -4.79 0.42
N LEU A 110 -6.69 -5.64 -0.04
CA LEU A 110 -6.66 -7.09 0.20
C LEU A 110 -6.43 -7.84 -1.11
N ARG A 111 -6.06 -9.09 -1.00
CA ARG A 111 -5.81 -9.98 -2.11
C ARG A 111 -6.38 -11.36 -1.82
N ASP A 112 -6.66 -12.19 -2.86
CA ASP A 112 -6.95 -13.61 -2.65
C ASP A 112 -5.93 -14.22 -1.69
N PRO A 113 -6.37 -14.77 -0.54
CA PRO A 113 -5.44 -15.18 0.53
C PRO A 113 -4.46 -16.27 0.10
N VAL A 114 -4.89 -17.17 -0.80
CA VAL A 114 -4.02 -18.23 -1.31
C VAL A 114 -2.92 -17.63 -2.19
N ALA A 115 -3.27 -16.70 -3.08
CA ALA A 115 -2.30 -16.01 -3.93
C ALA A 115 -1.40 -15.07 -3.11
N GLN A 116 -1.92 -14.45 -2.05
CA GLN A 116 -1.15 -13.64 -1.11
C GLN A 116 -0.10 -14.50 -0.38
N PHE A 117 -0.53 -15.63 0.20
CA PHE A 117 0.34 -16.54 0.95
C PHE A 117 1.42 -17.17 0.06
N GLU A 118 1.05 -17.64 -1.15
CA GLU A 118 2.01 -18.15 -2.14
C GLU A 118 3.05 -17.08 -2.49
N SER A 119 2.61 -15.83 -2.68
CA SER A 119 3.51 -14.71 -2.94
C SER A 119 4.43 -14.40 -1.78
N ALA A 120 3.93 -14.46 -0.54
CA ALA A 120 4.70 -14.21 0.66
C ALA A 120 5.72 -15.33 0.90
N PHE A 121 5.30 -16.58 0.75
CA PHE A 121 6.14 -17.76 0.91
C PHE A 121 7.37 -17.71 0.00
N ASP A 122 7.16 -17.34 -1.26
CA ASP A 122 8.23 -17.30 -2.26
C ASP A 122 9.12 -16.05 -2.10
N TYR A 123 8.53 -14.88 -1.82
CA TYR A 123 9.27 -13.63 -1.67
C TYR A 123 10.12 -13.61 -0.40
N TYR A 124 9.56 -14.04 0.72
CA TYR A 124 10.24 -14.11 2.01
C TYR A 124 10.93 -15.46 2.24
N HIS A 125 11.32 -16.14 1.15
CA HIS A 125 11.92 -17.47 1.18
C HIS A 125 13.05 -17.59 2.20
N PHE A 126 13.88 -16.55 2.37
CA PHE A 126 14.92 -16.51 3.40
C PHE A 126 14.39 -16.48 4.84
N SER A 127 13.22 -15.89 5.08
CA SER A 127 12.67 -15.83 6.44
C SER A 127 11.65 -16.93 6.73
N ILE A 128 10.90 -17.39 5.74
CA ILE A 128 9.89 -18.45 5.87
C ILE A 128 10.52 -19.82 5.57
N ALA A 129 11.12 -20.00 4.40
CA ALA A 129 11.60 -21.30 3.97
C ALA A 129 12.90 -21.72 4.65
N GLN A 130 13.81 -20.80 4.98
CA GLN A 130 15.01 -21.16 5.76
C GLN A 130 14.69 -21.64 7.17
N HIS A 131 13.66 -21.05 7.81
CA HIS A 131 13.21 -21.51 9.11
C HIS A 131 12.49 -22.86 9.03
N TRP A 132 11.83 -23.15 7.91
CA TRP A 132 11.08 -24.39 7.75
C TRP A 132 11.81 -25.43 6.89
N ASN A 133 12.83 -25.02 6.16
CA ASN A 133 13.61 -25.86 5.23
C ASN A 133 12.73 -26.75 4.33
N MET A 134 11.66 -26.17 3.78
CA MET A 134 10.68 -26.89 2.97
C MET A 134 10.14 -26.04 1.82
N THR A 135 9.69 -26.69 0.76
CA THR A 135 8.98 -26.08 -0.35
C THR A 135 7.53 -25.78 0.02
N LEU A 136 6.87 -24.90 -0.75
CA LEU A 136 5.43 -24.63 -0.58
C LEU A 136 4.60 -25.92 -0.67
N ARG A 137 4.91 -26.82 -1.60
CA ARG A 137 4.20 -28.13 -1.73
C ARG A 137 4.36 -29.00 -0.49
N GLN A 138 5.55 -29.07 0.08
CA GLN A 138 5.79 -29.79 1.34
C GLN A 138 5.01 -29.16 2.50
N PHE A 139 4.96 -27.82 2.57
CA PHE A 139 4.14 -27.12 3.56
C PHE A 139 2.65 -27.44 3.39
N ILE A 140 2.12 -27.38 2.18
CA ILE A 140 0.71 -27.69 1.88
C ILE A 140 0.34 -29.12 2.31
N ALA A 141 1.24 -30.06 2.14
CA ALA A 141 1.02 -31.46 2.50
C ALA A 141 1.00 -31.75 4.01
N LEU A 142 1.41 -30.77 4.85
CA LEU A 142 1.39 -30.95 6.30
C LEU A 142 -0.06 -31.02 6.84
N PRO A 143 -0.31 -31.73 7.97
CA PRO A 143 -1.55 -31.60 8.74
C PRO A 143 -1.82 -30.15 9.14
N LEU A 144 -3.10 -29.78 9.29
CA LEU A 144 -3.53 -28.41 9.59
C LEU A 144 -2.87 -27.87 10.86
N GLU A 145 -2.81 -28.66 11.93
CA GLU A 145 -2.21 -28.28 13.20
C GLU A 145 -0.71 -27.93 13.06
N ARG A 146 0.00 -28.65 12.20
CA ARG A 146 1.40 -28.38 11.90
C ARG A 146 1.56 -27.10 11.09
N LYS A 147 0.67 -26.85 10.08
CA LYS A 147 0.64 -25.58 9.35
C LYS A 147 0.38 -24.41 10.28
N GLN A 148 -0.59 -24.52 11.19
CA GLN A 148 -0.92 -23.49 12.16
C GLN A 148 0.24 -23.22 13.14
N ALA A 149 0.92 -24.27 13.62
CA ALA A 149 2.07 -24.09 14.51
C ALA A 149 3.27 -23.41 13.82
N LEU A 150 3.57 -23.79 12.58
CA LEU A 150 4.64 -23.18 11.78
C LEU A 150 4.27 -21.78 11.29
N GLY A 151 3.04 -21.58 10.84
CA GLY A 151 2.54 -20.35 10.25
C GLY A 151 2.23 -19.24 11.25
N ARG A 152 2.63 -19.34 12.51
CA ARG A 152 2.48 -18.25 13.47
C ARG A 152 3.32 -17.05 13.05
N ILE A 153 2.68 -15.88 13.01
CA ILE A 153 3.35 -14.61 12.74
C ILE A 153 4.13 -14.19 13.99
N GLY A 154 5.33 -13.69 13.80
CA GLY A 154 6.18 -13.21 14.88
C GLY A 154 7.26 -12.29 14.36
N TYR A 155 8.18 -11.84 15.23
CA TYR A 155 9.27 -10.96 14.81
C TYR A 155 10.08 -11.58 13.67
N GLY A 156 10.11 -10.88 12.51
CA GLY A 156 10.78 -11.35 11.30
C GLY A 156 10.14 -12.56 10.62
N ARG A 157 8.92 -12.95 11.01
CA ARG A 157 8.19 -14.09 10.44
C ARG A 157 6.87 -13.64 9.87
N PHE A 158 6.66 -13.96 8.61
CA PHE A 158 5.35 -13.84 7.94
C PHE A 158 4.66 -15.21 8.02
N GLY A 159 3.34 -15.22 8.10
CA GLY A 159 2.61 -16.46 8.34
C GLY A 159 1.22 -16.51 7.72
N GLY A 160 0.39 -17.42 8.22
CA GLY A 160 -1.00 -17.52 7.83
C GLY A 160 -1.85 -16.39 8.38
N ASN A 161 -2.86 -15.98 7.59
CA ASN A 161 -3.75 -14.86 7.94
C ASN A 161 -3.01 -13.53 8.13
N GLN A 162 -2.05 -13.26 7.25
CA GLN A 162 -1.18 -12.08 7.32
C GLN A 162 -1.98 -10.78 7.15
N MET A 163 -3.04 -10.77 6.34
CA MET A 163 -3.85 -9.57 6.13
C MET A 163 -4.61 -9.17 7.39
N ALA A 164 -5.23 -10.12 8.08
CA ALA A 164 -5.86 -9.88 9.37
C ALA A 164 -4.86 -9.39 10.42
N PHE A 165 -3.64 -9.96 10.43
CA PHE A 165 -2.56 -9.52 11.31
C PHE A 165 -2.12 -8.09 11.03
N ASP A 166 -1.92 -7.71 9.76
CA ASP A 166 -1.58 -6.34 9.35
C ASP A 166 -2.67 -5.35 9.78
N LEU A 167 -3.94 -5.77 9.71
CA LEU A 167 -5.11 -5.02 10.17
C LEU A 167 -5.24 -4.96 11.70
N GLY A 168 -4.28 -5.50 12.45
CA GLY A 168 -4.20 -5.38 13.91
C GLY A 168 -4.75 -6.56 14.70
N TYR A 169 -5.38 -7.53 14.04
CA TYR A 169 -6.05 -8.65 14.71
C TYR A 169 -5.13 -9.86 14.91
N ASP A 170 -5.39 -10.62 15.97
CA ASP A 170 -4.72 -11.91 16.18
C ASP A 170 -5.43 -12.97 15.32
N PRO A 171 -4.72 -13.71 14.46
CA PRO A 171 -5.31 -14.81 13.70
C PRO A 171 -6.05 -15.88 14.54
N ALA A 172 -5.75 -16.00 15.83
CA ALA A 172 -6.41 -16.94 16.72
C ALA A 172 -7.91 -16.67 16.92
N ILE A 173 -8.40 -15.46 16.65
CA ILE A 173 -9.83 -15.12 16.77
C ILE A 173 -10.72 -15.91 15.82
N VAL A 174 -10.17 -16.59 14.81
CA VAL A 174 -10.93 -17.39 13.84
C VAL A 174 -11.82 -18.46 14.49
N SER A 175 -11.42 -18.97 15.66
CA SER A 175 -12.21 -19.94 16.43
C SER A 175 -13.41 -19.33 17.17
N GLU A 176 -13.54 -18.01 17.19
CA GLU A 176 -14.55 -17.27 17.95
C GLU A 176 -15.43 -16.40 17.02
N PRO A 177 -16.57 -16.90 16.51
CA PRO A 177 -17.39 -16.19 15.52
C PRO A 177 -17.81 -14.77 15.94
N ARG A 178 -18.01 -14.52 17.22
CA ARG A 178 -18.34 -13.18 17.74
C ARG A 178 -17.18 -12.20 17.58
N LEU A 179 -15.94 -12.63 17.79
CA LEU A 179 -14.76 -11.80 17.60
C LEU A 179 -14.50 -11.55 16.12
N VAL A 180 -14.74 -12.55 15.28
CA VAL A 180 -14.65 -12.39 13.81
C VAL A 180 -15.67 -11.35 13.32
N GLN A 181 -16.93 -11.41 13.79
CA GLN A 181 -17.93 -10.42 13.40
C GLN A 181 -17.56 -9.02 13.91
N ALA A 182 -17.12 -8.89 15.17
CA ALA A 182 -16.65 -7.62 15.72
C ALA A 182 -15.48 -7.04 14.89
N MET A 183 -14.52 -7.86 14.47
CA MET A 183 -13.44 -7.46 13.57
C MET A 183 -13.99 -6.86 12.26
N LEU A 184 -14.95 -7.54 11.61
CA LEU A 184 -15.52 -7.05 10.36
C LEU A 184 -16.25 -5.71 10.56
N ASP A 185 -17.06 -5.61 11.62
CA ASP A 185 -17.80 -4.39 11.96
C ASP A 185 -16.87 -3.20 12.27
N ASP A 186 -15.76 -3.45 12.97
CA ASP A 186 -14.76 -2.42 13.28
C ASP A 186 -14.02 -1.94 12.04
N LEU A 187 -13.66 -2.87 11.15
CA LEU A 187 -13.00 -2.54 9.89
C LEU A 187 -13.95 -1.83 8.90
N ASP A 188 -15.22 -2.22 8.88
CA ASP A 188 -16.25 -1.53 8.08
C ASP A 188 -16.43 -0.06 8.49
N LYS A 189 -16.33 0.22 9.79
CA LYS A 189 -16.40 1.58 10.34
C LYS A 189 -15.09 2.36 10.16
N ALA A 190 -13.95 1.66 10.14
CA ALA A 190 -12.65 2.30 10.10
C ALA A 190 -12.25 2.74 8.68
N PHE A 191 -12.55 1.92 7.66
CA PHE A 191 -12.09 2.15 6.30
C PHE A 191 -13.17 2.68 5.37
N ASP A 192 -12.88 3.79 4.69
CA ASP A 192 -13.73 4.34 3.62
C ASP A 192 -13.71 3.43 2.38
N LEU A 193 -12.54 2.87 2.05
CA LEU A 193 -12.35 1.99 0.90
C LEU A 193 -11.40 0.84 1.24
N VAL A 194 -11.84 -0.40 1.01
CA VAL A 194 -10.98 -1.59 1.02
C VAL A 194 -10.86 -2.08 -0.43
N MET A 195 -9.72 -1.83 -1.02
CA MET A 195 -9.38 -2.21 -2.39
C MET A 195 -9.16 -3.72 -2.49
N ILE A 196 -9.35 -4.28 -3.68
CA ILE A 196 -9.10 -5.69 -4.00
C ILE A 196 -8.07 -5.78 -5.12
N ALA A 197 -6.97 -6.47 -4.88
CA ALA A 197 -5.83 -6.53 -5.82
C ALA A 197 -6.20 -7.11 -7.19
N GLU A 198 -7.11 -8.08 -7.23
CA GLU A 198 -7.64 -8.68 -8.46
C GLU A 198 -8.59 -7.74 -9.23
N MET A 199 -9.05 -6.67 -8.58
CA MET A 199 -9.92 -5.63 -9.12
C MET A 199 -9.21 -4.26 -8.99
N MET A 200 -7.94 -4.18 -9.41
CA MET A 200 -7.09 -3.01 -9.19
C MET A 200 -7.63 -1.78 -9.91
N ASP A 201 -7.99 -1.90 -11.18
CA ASP A 201 -8.45 -0.75 -11.97
C ASP A 201 -9.79 -0.22 -11.41
N GLU A 202 -10.72 -1.12 -11.07
CA GLU A 202 -12.00 -0.76 -10.45
C GLU A 202 -11.80 -0.12 -9.06
N SER A 203 -10.90 -0.67 -8.27
CA SER A 203 -10.55 -0.13 -6.95
C SER A 203 -9.93 1.26 -7.06
N LEU A 204 -9.10 1.52 -8.09
CA LEU A 204 -8.48 2.82 -8.32
C LEU A 204 -9.47 3.85 -8.86
N VAL A 205 -10.49 3.44 -9.62
CA VAL A 205 -11.59 4.34 -10.01
C VAL A 205 -12.35 4.81 -8.77
N LEU A 206 -12.64 3.92 -7.83
CA LEU A 206 -13.28 4.31 -6.56
C LEU A 206 -12.35 5.17 -5.68
N LEU A 207 -11.05 4.87 -5.63
CA LEU A 207 -10.07 5.71 -4.92
C LEU A 207 -10.01 7.11 -5.54
N ARG A 208 -9.98 7.22 -6.87
CA ARG A 208 -10.04 8.50 -7.58
C ARG A 208 -11.27 9.31 -7.18
N GLN A 209 -12.45 8.69 -7.14
CA GLN A 209 -13.70 9.35 -6.73
C GLN A 209 -13.65 9.78 -5.26
N LEU A 210 -13.20 8.90 -4.36
CA LEU A 210 -13.07 9.18 -2.92
C LEU A 210 -12.17 10.38 -2.65
N MET A 211 -11.08 10.48 -3.41
CA MET A 211 -10.05 11.51 -3.23
C MET A 211 -10.26 12.76 -4.11
N CYS A 212 -11.21 12.76 -5.03
CA CYS A 212 -11.36 13.80 -6.06
C CYS A 212 -10.09 14.03 -6.89
N TRP A 213 -9.37 12.97 -7.22
CA TRP A 213 -8.11 13.05 -7.96
C TRP A 213 -8.31 12.94 -9.47
N SER A 214 -7.33 13.43 -10.23
CA SER A 214 -7.30 13.25 -11.68
C SER A 214 -6.95 11.79 -12.06
N ILE A 215 -7.19 11.44 -13.31
CA ILE A 215 -6.81 10.12 -13.84
C ILE A 215 -5.29 9.91 -13.84
N ASP A 216 -4.52 10.99 -14.03
CA ASP A 216 -3.06 10.95 -13.98
C ASP A 216 -2.53 10.66 -12.56
N ASP A 217 -3.20 11.16 -11.55
CA ASP A 217 -2.79 10.94 -10.17
C ASP A 217 -2.91 9.45 -9.78
N VAL A 218 -3.93 8.73 -10.30
CA VAL A 218 -4.17 7.30 -9.99
C VAL A 218 -3.59 6.34 -11.03
N THR A 219 -3.00 6.84 -12.13
CA THR A 219 -2.33 5.95 -13.10
C THR A 219 -1.12 5.26 -12.48
N TYR A 220 -0.71 4.10 -12.99
CA TYR A 220 0.32 3.30 -12.34
C TYR A 220 1.09 2.38 -13.29
N PHE A 221 2.31 2.00 -12.85
CA PHE A 221 2.98 0.79 -13.29
C PHE A 221 2.85 -0.27 -12.19
N THR A 222 2.63 -1.52 -12.59
CA THR A 222 2.55 -2.61 -11.63
C THR A 222 3.88 -2.78 -10.92
N LYS A 223 3.91 -2.59 -9.59
CA LYS A 223 5.10 -2.72 -8.76
C LYS A 223 5.19 -4.09 -8.11
N ASN A 224 6.42 -4.56 -7.90
CA ASN A 224 6.70 -5.83 -7.23
C ASN A 224 5.97 -7.04 -7.84
N ALA A 225 5.64 -6.97 -9.14
CA ALA A 225 5.09 -8.10 -9.86
C ALA A 225 6.17 -9.15 -10.09
N ARG A 226 5.88 -10.40 -9.72
CA ARG A 226 6.75 -11.53 -10.05
C ARG A 226 6.65 -11.87 -11.53
N PHE A 227 7.71 -12.47 -12.05
CA PHE A 227 7.64 -13.15 -13.33
C PHE A 227 6.71 -14.37 -13.23
N ASP A 228 5.89 -14.62 -14.24
CA ASP A 228 4.91 -15.72 -14.22
C ASP A 228 5.58 -17.08 -14.10
N SER A 229 6.79 -17.22 -14.63
CA SER A 229 7.63 -18.42 -14.49
C SER A 229 8.01 -18.78 -13.04
N LEU A 230 7.87 -17.84 -12.11
CA LEU A 230 8.16 -18.04 -10.68
C LEU A 230 6.93 -18.42 -9.86
N ARG A 231 5.75 -18.53 -10.46
CA ARG A 231 4.53 -18.95 -9.76
C ARG A 231 4.50 -20.45 -9.57
N THR A 232 4.08 -20.89 -8.38
CA THR A 232 3.86 -22.32 -8.12
C THR A 232 2.46 -22.70 -8.57
N PRO A 233 2.29 -23.57 -9.58
CA PRO A 233 0.96 -24.07 -9.93
C PRO A 233 0.34 -24.87 -8.78
N LEU A 234 -0.84 -24.49 -8.33
CA LEU A 234 -1.58 -25.15 -7.26
C LEU A 234 -2.75 -25.94 -7.85
N SER A 235 -2.91 -27.19 -7.39
CA SER A 235 -4.11 -27.99 -7.68
C SER A 235 -5.31 -27.47 -6.87
N GLY A 236 -6.53 -27.92 -7.23
CA GLY A 236 -7.73 -27.62 -6.43
C GLY A 236 -7.63 -28.13 -4.98
N ALA A 237 -6.97 -29.27 -4.76
CA ALA A 237 -6.72 -29.81 -3.42
C ALA A 237 -5.72 -28.97 -2.64
N ASP A 238 -4.63 -28.49 -3.28
CA ASP A 238 -3.66 -27.58 -2.66
C ASP A 238 -4.34 -26.29 -2.22
N ARG A 239 -5.17 -25.72 -3.11
CA ARG A 239 -5.95 -24.51 -2.82
C ARG A 239 -6.87 -24.71 -1.63
N ALA A 240 -7.66 -25.77 -1.60
CA ALA A 240 -8.58 -26.08 -0.50
C ALA A 240 -7.84 -26.26 0.84
N ALA A 241 -6.66 -26.89 0.83
CA ALA A 241 -5.83 -27.05 2.02
C ALA A 241 -5.27 -25.72 2.53
N LEU A 242 -4.93 -24.78 1.64
CA LEU A 242 -4.52 -23.43 2.01
C LEU A 242 -5.70 -22.57 2.48
N GLU A 243 -6.84 -22.61 1.82
CA GLU A 243 -8.05 -21.88 2.24
C GLU A 243 -8.45 -22.20 3.68
N LYS A 244 -8.36 -23.49 4.07
CA LYS A 244 -8.60 -23.93 5.43
C LYS A 244 -7.55 -23.38 6.41
N PHE A 245 -6.28 -23.28 6.01
CA PHE A 245 -5.21 -22.71 6.83
C PHE A 245 -5.32 -21.19 6.95
N LEU A 246 -5.85 -20.51 5.93
CA LEU A 246 -6.00 -19.06 5.83
C LEU A 246 -7.45 -18.60 6.10
N GLU A 247 -8.19 -19.32 6.91
CA GLU A 247 -9.64 -19.18 7.09
C GLU A 247 -10.06 -17.76 7.47
N LEU A 248 -9.32 -17.10 8.39
CA LEU A 248 -9.65 -15.73 8.80
C LEU A 248 -9.49 -14.74 7.64
N ASP A 249 -8.38 -14.84 6.88
CA ASP A 249 -8.17 -14.00 5.70
C ASP A 249 -9.19 -14.30 4.60
N MET A 250 -9.65 -15.56 4.47
CA MET A 250 -10.71 -15.94 3.52
C MET A 250 -12.05 -15.29 3.88
N ILE A 251 -12.41 -15.22 5.17
CA ILE A 251 -13.60 -14.53 5.66
C ILE A 251 -13.48 -13.03 5.35
N LEU A 252 -12.37 -12.42 5.76
CA LEU A 252 -12.05 -11.01 5.54
C LEU A 252 -12.13 -10.64 4.03
N TYR A 253 -11.47 -11.40 3.19
CA TYR A 253 -11.43 -11.15 1.75
C TYR A 253 -12.81 -11.25 1.09
N ARG A 254 -13.61 -12.28 1.43
CA ARG A 254 -14.97 -12.44 0.90
C ARG A 254 -15.86 -11.28 1.28
N HIS A 255 -15.81 -10.84 2.54
CA HIS A 255 -16.58 -9.72 3.06
C HIS A 255 -16.25 -8.43 2.27
N PHE A 256 -14.99 -8.05 2.20
CA PHE A 256 -14.61 -6.79 1.55
C PHE A 256 -14.67 -6.84 0.02
N ARG A 257 -14.51 -8.00 -0.59
CA ARG A 257 -14.78 -8.15 -2.03
C ARG A 257 -16.25 -7.90 -2.34
N GLN A 258 -17.16 -8.38 -1.50
CA GLN A 258 -18.60 -8.11 -1.63
C GLN A 258 -18.91 -6.63 -1.40
N ARG A 259 -18.32 -6.00 -0.36
CA ARG A 259 -18.47 -4.57 -0.10
C ARG A 259 -17.98 -3.72 -1.29
N LEU A 260 -16.82 -4.03 -1.85
CA LEU A 260 -16.31 -3.34 -3.05
C LEU A 260 -17.28 -3.47 -4.23
N ALA A 261 -17.82 -4.67 -4.47
CA ALA A 261 -18.81 -4.87 -5.51
C ALA A 261 -20.08 -4.02 -5.30
N GLN A 262 -20.53 -3.86 -4.05
CA GLN A 262 -21.65 -2.97 -3.70
C GLN A 262 -21.32 -1.50 -3.94
N GLN A 263 -20.11 -1.05 -3.59
CA GLN A 263 -19.65 0.31 -3.86
C GLN A 263 -19.58 0.60 -5.37
N ILE A 264 -19.09 -0.36 -6.17
CA ILE A 264 -19.09 -0.26 -7.64
C ILE A 264 -20.51 -0.16 -8.18
N ALA A 265 -21.43 -1.01 -7.70
CA ALA A 265 -22.83 -1.02 -8.14
C ALA A 265 -23.58 0.27 -7.78
N ALA A 266 -23.13 1.04 -6.81
CA ALA A 266 -23.69 2.33 -6.44
C ALA A 266 -23.32 3.46 -7.41
N VAL A 267 -22.31 3.27 -8.26
CA VAL A 267 -21.92 4.25 -9.30
C VAL A 267 -22.70 3.94 -10.58
N PRO A 268 -23.21 4.96 -11.32
CA PRO A 268 -23.84 4.73 -12.62
C PRO A 268 -22.90 3.96 -13.56
N ILE A 269 -23.36 2.84 -14.09
CA ILE A 269 -22.53 1.88 -14.83
C ILE A 269 -21.77 2.53 -15.99
N ALA A 270 -22.44 3.40 -16.75
CA ALA A 270 -21.80 4.11 -17.87
C ALA A 270 -20.63 4.99 -17.42
N THR A 271 -20.78 5.74 -16.32
CA THR A 271 -19.74 6.55 -15.71
C THR A 271 -18.59 5.69 -15.21
N PHE A 272 -18.89 4.59 -14.51
CA PHE A 272 -17.89 3.67 -14.00
C PHE A 272 -17.04 3.04 -15.12
N LEU A 273 -17.68 2.56 -16.18
CA LEU A 273 -17.00 1.98 -17.33
C LEU A 273 -16.14 3.02 -18.05
N ALA A 274 -16.65 4.24 -18.28
CA ALA A 274 -15.89 5.32 -18.92
C ALA A 274 -14.63 5.68 -18.12
N HIS A 275 -14.72 5.76 -16.78
CA HIS A 275 -13.56 6.02 -15.92
C HIS A 275 -12.56 4.87 -15.93
N THR A 276 -13.02 3.63 -15.95
CA THR A 276 -12.14 2.44 -16.03
C THR A 276 -11.40 2.40 -17.38
N GLU A 277 -12.11 2.64 -18.48
CA GLU A 277 -11.51 2.73 -19.83
C GLU A 277 -10.48 3.86 -19.91
N ALA A 278 -10.79 5.03 -19.36
CA ALA A 278 -9.87 6.16 -19.31
C ALA A 278 -8.60 5.84 -18.51
N LEU A 279 -8.73 5.16 -17.36
CA LEU A 279 -7.57 4.72 -16.57
C LEU A 279 -6.70 3.72 -17.34
N VAL A 280 -7.30 2.72 -17.98
CA VAL A 280 -6.59 1.74 -18.80
C VAL A 280 -5.86 2.42 -19.96
N ALA A 281 -6.54 3.31 -20.69
CA ALA A 281 -5.95 4.07 -21.79
C ALA A 281 -4.78 4.95 -21.32
N ARG A 282 -4.92 5.64 -20.18
CA ARG A 282 -3.85 6.49 -19.62
C ARG A 282 -2.65 5.65 -19.16
N ARG A 283 -2.88 4.51 -18.56
CA ARG A 283 -1.83 3.56 -18.16
C ARG A 283 -1.06 3.02 -19.38
N LEU A 284 -1.75 2.67 -20.44
CA LEU A 284 -1.13 2.23 -21.70
C LEU A 284 -0.31 3.35 -22.33
N HIS A 285 -0.83 4.57 -22.35
CA HIS A 285 -0.09 5.75 -22.85
C HIS A 285 1.24 5.92 -22.10
N TYR A 286 1.23 5.97 -20.76
CA TYR A 286 2.48 6.13 -20.01
C TYR A 286 3.41 4.92 -20.15
N ARG A 287 2.88 3.71 -20.30
CA ARG A 287 3.71 2.55 -20.56
C ARG A 287 4.46 2.68 -21.90
N GLN A 288 3.80 3.13 -22.96
CA GLN A 288 4.40 3.35 -24.28
C GLN A 288 5.38 4.53 -24.25
N HIS A 289 5.03 5.61 -23.56
CA HIS A 289 5.84 6.81 -23.47
C HIS A 289 7.08 6.63 -22.60
N CYS A 290 6.96 5.92 -21.48
CA CYS A 290 8.00 5.87 -20.47
C CYS A 290 8.89 4.63 -20.53
N VAL A 291 8.40 3.47 -21.01
CA VAL A 291 9.09 2.18 -20.82
C VAL A 291 9.77 1.71 -22.09
N ALA A 292 11.10 1.64 -22.05
CA ALA A 292 11.91 1.05 -23.11
C ALA A 292 11.85 -0.50 -23.07
N SER A 293 11.96 -1.10 -21.88
CA SER A 293 11.87 -2.55 -21.69
C SER A 293 11.59 -2.93 -20.24
N GLU A 294 11.08 -4.15 -20.01
CA GLU A 294 11.09 -4.77 -18.67
C GLU A 294 12.48 -5.34 -18.38
N ALA A 295 12.84 -5.35 -17.10
CA ALA A 295 14.08 -5.93 -16.60
C ALA A 295 13.83 -6.57 -15.23
N LYS A 296 14.78 -7.38 -14.74
CA LYS A 296 14.79 -7.77 -13.33
C LYS A 296 15.09 -6.53 -12.49
N GLY A 297 14.40 -6.39 -11.37
CA GLY A 297 14.56 -5.22 -10.50
C GLY A 297 16.00 -5.03 -10.02
N SER A 298 16.73 -6.13 -9.74
CA SER A 298 18.15 -6.12 -9.35
C SER A 298 19.13 -5.68 -10.45
N GLU A 299 18.72 -5.72 -11.72
CA GLU A 299 19.53 -5.26 -12.86
C GLU A 299 19.42 -3.76 -13.10
N LEU A 300 18.48 -3.09 -12.43
CA LEU A 300 18.28 -1.65 -12.52
C LEU A 300 19.23 -0.91 -11.59
N GLN A 301 19.46 0.37 -11.84
CA GLN A 301 20.38 1.20 -11.07
C GLN A 301 19.66 2.38 -10.40
N GLY A 302 20.34 2.98 -9.41
CA GLY A 302 19.82 4.16 -8.73
C GLY A 302 18.47 3.88 -8.03
N GLN A 303 17.56 4.81 -8.17
CA GLN A 303 16.25 4.75 -7.50
C GLN A 303 15.26 3.74 -8.10
N GLN A 304 15.59 3.11 -9.23
CA GLN A 304 14.82 2.00 -9.81
C GLN A 304 15.29 0.63 -9.33
N HIS A 305 16.43 0.57 -8.64
CA HIS A 305 17.01 -0.69 -8.15
C HIS A 305 16.11 -1.35 -7.10
N GLU A 306 15.78 -2.62 -7.31
CA GLU A 306 15.10 -3.49 -6.34
C GLU A 306 16.09 -4.50 -5.75
N ILE A 307 15.92 -4.86 -4.49
CA ILE A 307 16.84 -5.74 -3.76
C ILE A 307 16.87 -7.17 -4.34
N THR A 308 15.84 -7.54 -5.12
CA THR A 308 15.63 -8.91 -5.59
C THR A 308 15.45 -8.97 -7.11
N ASP A 309 15.96 -10.05 -7.72
CA ASP A 309 15.74 -10.42 -9.12
C ASP A 309 14.36 -11.07 -9.39
N LYS A 310 13.58 -11.35 -8.33
CA LYS A 310 12.26 -12.00 -8.43
C LYS A 310 11.17 -11.06 -8.92
N VAL A 311 11.39 -9.75 -8.89
CA VAL A 311 10.40 -8.75 -9.28
C VAL A 311 10.78 -8.06 -10.59
N LYS A 312 9.74 -7.70 -11.34
CA LYS A 312 9.85 -6.90 -12.55
C LYS A 312 10.08 -5.43 -12.20
N GLY A 313 11.00 -4.80 -12.91
CA GLY A 313 11.19 -3.36 -12.95
C GLY A 313 11.21 -2.86 -14.40
N TYR A 314 11.41 -1.57 -14.60
CA TYR A 314 11.28 -0.91 -15.89
C TYR A 314 12.53 -0.10 -16.24
N ARG A 315 13.13 -0.37 -17.41
CA ARG A 315 14.10 0.55 -18.05
C ARG A 315 13.30 1.65 -18.71
N LEU A 316 13.60 2.90 -18.36
CA LEU A 316 12.88 4.04 -18.88
C LEU A 316 13.50 4.54 -20.19
N ILE A 317 12.68 5.15 -21.04
CA ILE A 317 13.11 5.84 -22.26
C ILE A 317 13.81 7.15 -21.88
N ASP A 318 13.21 7.90 -20.95
CA ASP A 318 13.74 9.15 -20.42
C ASP A 318 13.63 9.18 -18.89
N TYR A 319 14.77 9.26 -18.22
CA TYR A 319 14.86 9.37 -16.76
C TYR A 319 14.69 10.79 -16.24
N SER A 320 14.75 11.80 -17.12
CA SER A 320 14.53 13.21 -16.77
C SER A 320 13.05 13.59 -16.72
N ASP A 321 12.19 12.83 -17.43
CA ASP A 321 10.74 13.00 -17.31
C ASP A 321 10.28 12.64 -15.88
N TRP A 322 9.68 13.62 -15.20
CA TRP A 322 9.27 13.47 -13.80
C TRP A 322 8.30 12.32 -13.61
N MET A 323 7.25 12.24 -14.46
CA MET A 323 6.21 11.23 -14.31
C MET A 323 6.75 9.84 -14.61
N CYS A 324 7.52 9.67 -15.67
CA CYS A 324 8.17 8.41 -16.04
C CYS A 324 9.12 7.94 -14.93
N SER A 325 9.97 8.84 -14.43
CA SER A 325 10.90 8.57 -13.34
C SER A 325 10.17 8.06 -12.09
N ARG A 326 9.10 8.74 -11.66
CA ARG A 326 8.35 8.38 -10.44
C ARG A 326 7.52 7.11 -10.61
N LEU A 327 6.91 6.91 -11.78
CA LEU A 327 6.23 5.64 -12.12
C LEU A 327 7.20 4.46 -12.09
N GLY A 328 8.44 4.63 -12.55
CA GLY A 328 9.48 3.60 -12.60
C GLY A 328 10.15 3.32 -11.25
N MET A 329 10.13 4.25 -10.30
CA MET A 329 10.95 4.22 -9.08
C MET A 329 10.60 3.05 -8.15
N ALA A 330 11.64 2.40 -7.62
CA ALA A 330 11.50 1.34 -6.63
C ALA A 330 11.03 1.89 -5.27
N GLU A 331 10.36 1.05 -4.48
CA GLU A 331 9.74 1.44 -3.21
C GLU A 331 10.74 2.08 -2.24
N ILE A 332 11.89 1.42 -2.02
CA ILE A 332 12.91 1.89 -1.06
C ILE A 332 13.53 3.21 -1.54
N GLY A 333 13.95 3.27 -2.82
CA GLY A 333 14.53 4.48 -3.39
C GLY A 333 13.59 5.67 -3.33
N TYR A 334 12.29 5.45 -3.55
CA TYR A 334 11.30 6.51 -3.45
C TYR A 334 11.05 6.94 -1.99
N THR A 335 10.99 5.98 -1.07
CA THR A 335 10.85 6.28 0.37
C THR A 335 12.02 7.13 0.86
N ASP A 336 13.25 6.81 0.46
CA ASP A 336 14.46 7.55 0.86
C ASP A 336 14.44 8.97 0.28
N LEU A 337 14.06 9.13 -0.99
CA LEU A 337 13.91 10.45 -1.62
C LEU A 337 12.91 11.33 -0.86
N LEU A 338 11.73 10.80 -0.51
CA LEU A 338 10.70 11.52 0.25
C LEU A 338 11.18 11.86 1.67
N ARG A 339 11.88 10.94 2.31
CA ARG A 339 12.43 11.13 3.66
C ARG A 339 13.45 12.25 3.69
N ASP A 340 14.38 12.27 2.74
CA ASP A 340 15.40 13.29 2.64
C ASP A 340 14.80 14.67 2.32
N GLY A 341 13.85 14.70 1.37
CA GLY A 341 13.14 15.94 1.03
C GLY A 341 12.33 16.51 2.20
N GLN A 342 11.61 15.67 2.94
CA GLN A 342 10.85 16.10 4.12
C GLN A 342 11.79 16.55 5.25
N ARG A 343 12.88 15.83 5.50
CA ARG A 343 13.91 16.22 6.47
C ARG A 343 14.47 17.60 6.16
N GLN A 344 14.81 17.88 4.92
CA GLN A 344 15.33 19.20 4.50
C GLN A 344 14.28 20.29 4.71
N ARG A 345 13.01 20.07 4.30
CA ARG A 345 11.93 21.03 4.54
C ARG A 345 11.76 21.34 6.02
N MET A 346 11.74 20.33 6.88
CA MET A 346 11.58 20.52 8.32
C MET A 346 12.79 21.24 8.95
N ALA A 347 14.00 20.99 8.46
CA ALA A 347 15.21 21.69 8.93
C ALA A 347 15.19 23.19 8.55
N ILE A 348 14.81 23.53 7.32
CA ILE A 348 14.64 24.91 6.85
C ILE A 348 13.58 25.62 7.70
N TRP A 349 12.42 25.01 7.95
CA TRP A 349 11.38 25.59 8.78
C TRP A 349 11.87 25.90 10.19
N ARG A 350 12.57 24.97 10.87
CA ARG A 350 13.13 25.18 12.20
C ARG A 350 14.13 26.33 12.23
N TRP A 351 14.98 26.42 11.23
CA TRP A 351 15.96 27.49 11.09
C TRP A 351 15.29 28.86 10.92
N VAL A 352 14.31 28.98 10.02
CA VAL A 352 13.55 30.22 9.76
C VAL A 352 12.84 30.69 11.03
N TYR A 353 12.14 29.79 11.74
CA TYR A 353 11.44 30.16 12.98
C TYR A 353 12.40 30.52 14.12
N GLY A 354 13.55 29.87 14.21
CA GLY A 354 14.60 30.25 15.16
C GLY A 354 15.11 31.67 14.90
N LEU A 355 15.28 32.09 13.65
CA LEU A 355 15.63 33.44 13.27
C LEU A 355 14.59 34.50 13.64
N LEU A 356 13.29 34.11 13.57
CA LEU A 356 12.17 35.00 13.88
C LEU A 356 11.90 35.12 15.42
N GLY A 357 12.69 34.42 16.25
CA GLY A 357 12.43 34.38 17.71
C GLY A 357 11.12 33.72 18.09
N MET A 358 10.50 33.01 17.16
CA MET A 358 9.31 32.22 17.39
C MET A 358 9.79 30.85 17.88
N ASP A 359 9.41 30.46 19.12
CA ASP A 359 9.78 29.15 19.66
C ASP A 359 9.57 28.04 18.62
N GLY A 360 10.67 27.60 18.05
CA GLY A 360 10.72 26.44 17.19
C GLY A 360 10.58 25.15 18.00
N GLY A 361 9.71 25.17 19.03
CA GLY A 361 9.43 24.01 19.86
C GLY A 361 9.29 22.79 18.99
N ALA A 362 10.04 21.73 19.30
CA ALA A 362 9.78 20.43 18.72
C ALA A 362 8.25 20.20 18.79
N PRO A 363 7.59 19.75 17.71
CA PRO A 363 6.17 19.47 17.77
C PRO A 363 5.96 18.58 18.99
N GLN A 364 5.14 19.04 19.93
CA GLN A 364 4.81 18.24 21.10
C GLN A 364 4.18 16.97 20.57
N GLN A 365 4.85 15.84 20.79
CA GLN A 365 4.20 14.57 20.61
C GLN A 365 2.90 14.66 21.41
N PRO A 366 1.73 14.33 20.82
CA PRO A 366 0.46 14.47 21.51
C PRO A 366 0.55 13.73 22.85
N GLU A 367 0.39 14.49 23.94
CA GLU A 367 0.43 13.95 25.31
C GLU A 367 -0.60 12.82 25.43
N GLU A 368 -0.20 11.75 26.11
CA GLU A 368 -1.13 10.71 26.53
C GLU A 368 -2.18 11.37 27.43
N ARG A 369 -3.40 11.51 26.93
CA ARG A 369 -4.54 11.63 27.83
C ARG A 369 -4.77 10.24 28.42
N THR A 370 -4.38 10.10 29.67
CA THR A 370 -4.64 8.94 30.53
C THR A 370 -6.12 8.55 30.54
#